data_fa98aaa73ea17e0aa9d56977b70e6b93
#
_entry.id   fa98aaa73ea17e0aa9d56977b70e6b93
#
_cell.length_a   1.000
_cell.length_b   1.000
_cell.length_c   1.000
_cell.angle_alpha   90.00
_cell.angle_beta   90.00
_cell.angle_gamma   90.00
#
_symmetry.space_group_name_H-M   'P 1'
#
loop_
_entity.id
_entity.type
_entity.pdbx_description
1 polymer ?
#
loop_
_entity_poly.entity_id
_entity_poly.type
_entity_poly.pdbx_seq_one_letter_code
_entity_poly.pdbx_strand_id
1 'polypeptide(L)'
;MVCSTMMAGLHKQHWFPKPPTIVLYHADCADGFGAAWAIWQQFPTARFIPVKHGNPPPAGLEDQRVVIVDFSYSRAALETMAAQTQALLVLDHHITAEKALTGLPYAYFDMKKSGAVLAWEWAHNQPTPWLLDYIQDKDLWTWVLPSSREINAAVASYPFDYHLWSQFKQKELEQEGRAILRYENELVNKLAAEAILVDFHGAVVPSVHSAVLTSQIGERLSAEHPFCVMWHDRDGRRYYSMRSRENGTDVGAIATSFGGGGHTHAAGFSVALGPDGSLPDNLALPRSFIDRRRLPSQ
;
A
#
# COMPACT_ATOMS: atom_id res chain seq x y z
N MET A 1 -21.01 11.25 24.54
CA MET A 1 -22.19 10.80 23.77
C MET A 1 -22.10 11.24 22.31
N VAL A 2 -20.94 11.06 21.64
CA VAL A 2 -20.73 11.48 20.23
C VAL A 2 -20.27 10.29 19.35
N CYS A 3 -20.05 9.10 19.94
CA CYS A 3 -19.50 7.93 19.23
C CYS A 3 -20.53 7.00 18.57
N SER A 4 -21.84 7.20 18.77
CA SER A 4 -22.87 6.27 18.30
C SER A 4 -23.43 6.56 16.89
N THR A 5 -23.14 7.72 16.32
CA THR A 5 -23.79 8.16 15.06
C THR A 5 -22.93 7.89 13.82
N MET A 6 -21.62 7.69 13.95
CA MET A 6 -20.72 7.40 12.82
C MET A 6 -20.67 5.91 12.43
N MET A 7 -20.91 5.01 13.37
CA MET A 7 -20.94 3.56 13.12
C MET A 7 -22.14 3.08 12.29
N ALA A 8 -23.18 3.92 12.13
CA ALA A 8 -24.40 3.57 11.40
C ALA A 8 -24.27 3.61 9.86
N GLY A 9 -23.16 4.13 9.33
CA GLY A 9 -22.98 4.37 7.90
C GLY A 9 -22.56 3.12 7.11
N LEU A 10 -21.53 2.42 7.55
CA LEU A 10 -20.97 1.27 6.84
C LEU A 10 -21.90 0.05 6.85
N HIS A 11 -22.49 -0.26 8.01
CA HIS A 11 -23.40 -1.40 8.14
C HIS A 11 -24.73 -1.26 7.35
N LYS A 12 -25.16 -0.05 7.02
CA LYS A 12 -26.43 0.16 6.30
C LYS A 12 -26.28 0.26 4.79
N GLN A 13 -25.13 0.67 4.28
CA GLN A 13 -24.91 0.90 2.85
C GLN A 13 -24.34 -0.31 2.11
N HIS A 14 -23.62 -1.20 2.79
CA HIS A 14 -22.95 -2.35 2.19
C HIS A 14 -23.37 -3.64 2.89
N TRP A 15 -24.59 -4.04 2.55
CA TRP A 15 -25.19 -5.24 3.11
C TRP A 15 -24.49 -6.50 2.61
N PHE A 16 -23.91 -7.25 3.53
CA PHE A 16 -23.33 -8.55 3.27
C PHE A 16 -24.09 -9.58 4.12
N PRO A 17 -24.97 -10.43 3.53
CA PRO A 17 -26.02 -11.17 4.26
C PRO A 17 -25.52 -12.30 5.13
N LYS A 18 -24.26 -12.73 4.98
CA LYS A 18 -23.68 -13.86 5.70
C LYS A 18 -22.16 -13.63 5.84
N PRO A 19 -21.47 -14.35 6.77
CA PRO A 19 -20.02 -14.28 6.87
C PRO A 19 -19.33 -14.53 5.52
N PRO A 20 -18.20 -13.88 5.23
CA PRO A 20 -17.43 -14.15 4.02
C PRO A 20 -16.95 -15.61 4.01
N THR A 21 -16.86 -16.21 2.84
CA THR A 21 -16.21 -17.51 2.64
C THR A 21 -14.78 -17.36 2.16
N ILE A 22 -14.51 -16.28 1.41
CA ILE A 22 -13.18 -15.93 0.90
C ILE A 22 -12.90 -14.46 1.19
N VAL A 23 -11.69 -14.18 1.66
CA VAL A 23 -11.15 -12.84 1.82
C VAL A 23 -9.89 -12.71 0.98
N LEU A 24 -9.91 -11.81 0.01
CA LEU A 24 -8.74 -11.44 -0.79
C LEU A 24 -8.13 -10.18 -0.17
N TYR A 25 -6.83 -10.19 0.13
CA TYR A 25 -6.17 -9.06 0.76
C TYR A 25 -4.86 -8.71 0.05
N HIS A 26 -4.46 -7.45 0.11
CA HIS A 26 -3.22 -6.98 -0.49
C HIS A 26 -2.01 -7.69 0.15
N ALA A 27 -1.25 -8.39 -0.67
CA ALA A 27 -0.08 -9.16 -0.23
C ALA A 27 1.12 -8.26 0.08
N ASP A 28 2.04 -8.79 0.90
CA ASP A 28 3.34 -8.17 1.21
C ASP A 28 3.22 -6.74 1.82
N CYS A 29 2.05 -6.40 2.41
CA CYS A 29 1.73 -5.12 3.00
C CYS A 29 1.16 -5.31 4.43
N ALA A 30 1.61 -4.47 5.37
CA ALA A 30 1.12 -4.53 6.75
C ALA A 30 -0.36 -4.09 6.84
N ASP A 31 -0.81 -3.15 6.02
CA ASP A 31 -2.21 -2.72 6.00
C ASP A 31 -3.11 -3.83 5.43
N GLY A 32 -2.73 -4.42 4.29
CA GLY A 32 -3.48 -5.54 3.72
C GLY A 32 -3.55 -6.75 4.65
N PHE A 33 -2.44 -7.11 5.31
CA PHE A 33 -2.48 -8.18 6.31
C PHE A 33 -3.26 -7.79 7.56
N GLY A 34 -3.16 -6.53 8.01
CA GLY A 34 -3.97 -5.98 9.10
C GLY A 34 -5.47 -6.04 8.79
N ALA A 35 -5.86 -5.76 7.55
CA ALA A 35 -7.24 -5.91 7.09
C ALA A 35 -7.70 -7.38 7.11
N ALA A 36 -6.85 -8.29 6.66
CA ALA A 36 -7.12 -9.73 6.76
C ALA A 36 -7.22 -10.19 8.22
N TRP A 37 -6.31 -9.73 9.08
CA TRP A 37 -6.33 -10.03 10.52
C TRP A 37 -7.60 -9.50 11.19
N ALA A 38 -8.05 -8.30 10.85
CA ALA A 38 -9.30 -7.74 11.34
C ALA A 38 -10.50 -8.64 11.02
N ILE A 39 -10.61 -9.11 9.79
CA ILE A 39 -11.71 -10.01 9.38
C ILE A 39 -11.55 -11.39 10.00
N TRP A 40 -10.31 -11.90 10.10
CA TRP A 40 -10.04 -13.20 10.71
C TRP A 40 -10.47 -13.27 12.18
N GLN A 41 -10.32 -12.20 12.94
CA GLN A 41 -10.79 -12.13 14.33
C GLN A 41 -12.29 -12.43 14.47
N GLN A 42 -13.09 -12.03 13.50
CA GLN A 42 -14.54 -12.24 13.51
C GLN A 42 -14.96 -13.50 12.74
N PHE A 43 -14.24 -13.85 11.67
CA PHE A 43 -14.59 -14.92 10.73
C PHE A 43 -13.40 -15.84 10.45
N PRO A 44 -12.88 -16.57 11.47
CA PRO A 44 -11.64 -17.35 11.33
C PRO A 44 -11.75 -18.55 10.38
N THR A 45 -12.97 -18.95 10.00
CA THR A 45 -13.22 -20.07 9.07
C THR A 45 -13.21 -19.64 7.61
N ALA A 46 -13.14 -18.35 7.29
CA ALA A 46 -12.99 -17.88 5.93
C ALA A 46 -11.62 -18.28 5.36
N ARG A 47 -11.55 -18.45 4.05
CA ARG A 47 -10.29 -18.69 3.34
C ARG A 47 -9.65 -17.34 3.01
N PHE A 48 -8.45 -17.08 3.51
CA PHE A 48 -7.69 -15.87 3.28
C PHE A 48 -6.67 -16.10 2.18
N ILE A 49 -6.67 -15.24 1.15
CA ILE A 49 -5.80 -15.35 -0.03
C ILE A 49 -5.07 -14.03 -0.23
N PRO A 50 -3.73 -14.01 -0.08
CA PRO A 50 -2.93 -12.84 -0.41
C PRO A 50 -2.88 -12.65 -1.93
N VAL A 51 -3.09 -11.42 -2.38
CA VAL A 51 -3.07 -11.06 -3.81
C VAL A 51 -2.05 -9.94 -4.03
N LYS A 52 -1.11 -10.16 -4.96
CA LYS A 52 -0.17 -9.12 -5.40
C LYS A 52 -0.83 -8.24 -6.45
N HIS A 53 -0.52 -6.97 -6.41
CA HIS A 53 -1.00 -6.03 -7.42
C HIS A 53 -0.63 -6.50 -8.84
N GLY A 54 -1.60 -6.44 -9.75
CA GLY A 54 -1.42 -6.91 -11.14
C GLY A 54 -1.67 -8.40 -11.37
N ASN A 55 -1.82 -9.22 -10.33
CA ASN A 55 -2.24 -10.61 -10.50
C ASN A 55 -3.72 -10.70 -10.86
N PRO A 56 -4.12 -11.68 -11.68
CA PRO A 56 -5.53 -11.93 -11.97
C PRO A 56 -6.27 -12.44 -10.72
N PRO A 57 -7.62 -12.35 -10.69
CA PRO A 57 -8.42 -12.97 -9.65
C PRO A 57 -8.10 -14.48 -9.53
N PRO A 58 -8.00 -15.01 -8.32
CA PRO A 58 -7.78 -16.45 -8.13
C PRO A 58 -9.00 -17.26 -8.59
N ALA A 59 -8.79 -18.50 -8.94
CA ALA A 59 -9.87 -19.42 -9.31
C ALA A 59 -10.69 -19.86 -8.08
N GLY A 60 -11.92 -20.34 -8.31
CA GLY A 60 -12.79 -20.91 -7.28
C GLY A 60 -13.52 -19.84 -6.47
N LEU A 61 -13.88 -18.73 -7.10
CA LEU A 61 -14.69 -17.67 -6.51
C LEU A 61 -16.19 -17.82 -6.83
N GLU A 62 -16.55 -18.72 -7.72
CA GLU A 62 -17.92 -18.99 -8.15
C GLU A 62 -18.78 -19.40 -6.96
N ASP A 63 -19.95 -18.80 -6.84
CA ASP A 63 -20.91 -19.01 -5.75
C ASP A 63 -20.37 -18.72 -4.33
N GLN A 64 -19.21 -18.05 -4.23
CA GLN A 64 -18.61 -17.67 -2.95
C GLN A 64 -19.08 -16.27 -2.51
N ARG A 65 -18.96 -16.00 -1.22
CA ARG A 65 -19.11 -14.68 -0.61
C ARG A 65 -17.72 -14.08 -0.44
N VAL A 66 -17.35 -13.17 -1.32
CA VAL A 66 -15.99 -12.66 -1.46
C VAL A 66 -15.88 -11.23 -0.91
N VAL A 67 -14.91 -11.02 -0.03
CA VAL A 67 -14.51 -9.68 0.43
C VAL A 67 -13.10 -9.40 -0.07
N ILE A 68 -12.90 -8.26 -0.68
CA ILE A 68 -11.59 -7.75 -1.14
C ILE A 68 -11.23 -6.58 -0.24
N VAL A 69 -10.03 -6.57 0.33
CA VAL A 69 -9.58 -5.53 1.27
C VAL A 69 -8.22 -5.00 0.91
N ASP A 70 -8.05 -3.68 1.05
CA ASP A 70 -6.82 -2.92 0.82
C ASP A 70 -6.27 -2.99 -0.61
N PHE A 71 -7.08 -3.38 -1.57
CA PHE A 71 -6.78 -3.27 -3.00
C PHE A 71 -8.05 -3.46 -3.81
N SER A 72 -7.96 -3.14 -5.11
CA SER A 72 -9.06 -3.36 -6.04
C SER A 72 -8.56 -3.95 -7.36
N TYR A 73 -9.38 -4.78 -7.98
CA TYR A 73 -9.22 -5.17 -9.38
C TYR A 73 -9.79 -4.10 -10.32
N SER A 74 -9.51 -4.24 -11.62
CA SER A 74 -10.13 -3.39 -12.63
C SER A 74 -11.65 -3.55 -12.62
N ARG A 75 -12.37 -2.52 -13.08
CA ARG A 75 -13.84 -2.55 -13.19
C ARG A 75 -14.35 -3.80 -13.90
N ALA A 76 -13.78 -4.12 -15.07
CA ALA A 76 -14.19 -5.28 -15.85
C ALA A 76 -14.02 -6.60 -15.09
N ALA A 77 -12.91 -6.75 -14.33
CA ALA A 77 -12.69 -7.93 -13.51
C ALA A 77 -13.70 -8.01 -12.37
N LEU A 78 -13.99 -6.88 -11.67
CA LEU A 78 -14.96 -6.85 -10.59
C LEU A 78 -16.39 -7.09 -11.06
N GLU A 79 -16.79 -6.58 -12.23
CA GLU A 79 -18.10 -6.86 -12.83
C GLU A 79 -18.24 -8.35 -13.18
N THR A 80 -17.18 -8.96 -13.69
CA THR A 80 -17.14 -10.42 -13.92
C THR A 80 -17.25 -11.21 -12.63
N MET A 81 -16.47 -10.83 -11.61
CA MET A 81 -16.53 -11.46 -10.28
C MET A 81 -17.91 -11.31 -9.64
N ALA A 82 -18.52 -10.13 -9.72
CA ALA A 82 -19.85 -9.88 -9.16
C ALA A 82 -20.94 -10.72 -9.82
N ALA A 83 -20.80 -11.03 -11.12
CA ALA A 83 -21.74 -11.90 -11.82
C ALA A 83 -21.58 -13.40 -11.46
N GLN A 84 -20.42 -13.80 -10.96
CA GLN A 84 -20.10 -15.20 -10.66
C GLN A 84 -20.19 -15.54 -9.17
N THR A 85 -20.00 -14.56 -8.30
CA THR A 85 -20.01 -14.75 -6.83
C THR A 85 -21.42 -14.64 -6.26
N GLN A 86 -21.66 -15.29 -5.12
CA GLN A 86 -22.91 -15.13 -4.37
C GLN A 86 -23.04 -13.72 -3.80
N ALA A 87 -21.93 -13.12 -3.38
CA ALA A 87 -21.82 -11.74 -2.92
C ALA A 87 -20.39 -11.26 -3.08
N LEU A 88 -20.22 -10.00 -3.44
CA LEU A 88 -18.93 -9.32 -3.56
C LEU A 88 -18.94 -8.03 -2.73
N LEU A 89 -17.85 -7.76 -2.03
CA LEU A 89 -17.60 -6.49 -1.35
C LEU A 89 -16.15 -6.09 -1.53
N VAL A 90 -15.91 -4.83 -1.83
CA VAL A 90 -14.57 -4.22 -1.92
C VAL A 90 -14.48 -3.12 -0.86
N LEU A 91 -13.47 -3.18 0.00
CA LEU A 91 -13.13 -2.16 0.99
C LEU A 91 -11.72 -1.66 0.68
N ASP A 92 -11.62 -0.44 0.17
CA ASP A 92 -10.34 0.09 -0.29
C ASP A 92 -10.22 1.60 -0.01
N HIS A 93 -9.03 2.15 -0.13
CA HIS A 93 -8.74 3.56 0.13
C HIS A 93 -7.82 4.19 -0.94
N HIS A 94 -7.55 3.49 -2.04
CA HIS A 94 -6.71 4.00 -3.12
C HIS A 94 -7.50 4.93 -4.05
N ILE A 95 -7.05 6.18 -4.19
CA ILE A 95 -7.72 7.23 -5.02
C ILE A 95 -7.90 6.80 -6.47
N THR A 96 -6.91 6.10 -7.04
CA THR A 96 -6.99 5.62 -8.43
C THR A 96 -8.08 4.57 -8.61
N ALA A 97 -8.25 3.69 -7.62
CA ALA A 97 -9.30 2.68 -7.61
C ALA A 97 -10.69 3.31 -7.41
N GLU A 98 -10.85 4.24 -6.47
CA GLU A 98 -12.10 4.96 -6.26
C GLU A 98 -12.63 5.58 -7.55
N LYS A 99 -11.77 6.34 -8.26
CA LYS A 99 -12.13 6.98 -9.55
C LYS A 99 -12.57 5.96 -10.60
N ALA A 100 -11.84 4.84 -10.71
CA ALA A 100 -12.13 3.79 -11.69
C ALA A 100 -13.42 3.01 -11.37
N LEU A 101 -13.77 2.88 -10.10
CA LEU A 101 -14.86 2.03 -9.62
C LEU A 101 -16.10 2.81 -9.16
N THR A 102 -16.12 4.12 -9.38
CA THR A 102 -17.25 4.99 -9.04
C THR A 102 -18.58 4.40 -9.54
N GLY A 103 -19.57 4.29 -8.65
CA GLY A 103 -20.92 3.80 -8.97
C GLY A 103 -21.10 2.27 -8.88
N LEU A 104 -20.07 1.49 -8.57
CA LEU A 104 -20.25 0.07 -8.26
C LEU A 104 -20.86 -0.08 -6.85
N PRO A 105 -22.03 -0.76 -6.72
CA PRO A 105 -22.75 -0.80 -5.45
C PRO A 105 -22.08 -1.65 -4.37
N TYR A 106 -21.11 -2.45 -4.73
CA TYR A 106 -20.36 -3.34 -3.85
C TYR A 106 -18.93 -2.85 -3.56
N ALA A 107 -18.57 -1.64 -3.99
CA ALA A 107 -17.27 -1.04 -3.72
C ALA A 107 -17.43 0.16 -2.77
N TYR A 108 -16.72 0.12 -1.65
CA TYR A 108 -16.68 1.18 -0.66
C TYR A 108 -15.27 1.73 -0.51
N PHE A 109 -15.17 3.06 -0.51
CA PHE A 109 -13.91 3.79 -0.40
C PHE A 109 -13.96 4.85 0.69
N ASP A 110 -12.89 4.96 1.48
CA ASP A 110 -12.67 6.07 2.40
C ASP A 110 -11.17 6.38 2.47
N MET A 111 -10.76 7.46 1.82
CA MET A 111 -9.33 7.89 1.73
C MET A 111 -8.76 8.37 3.06
N LYS A 112 -9.59 8.53 4.09
CA LYS A 112 -9.16 8.95 5.44
C LYS A 112 -8.85 7.78 6.36
N LYS A 113 -9.01 6.55 5.85
CA LYS A 113 -8.80 5.32 6.59
C LYS A 113 -7.91 4.38 5.81
N SER A 114 -7.14 3.56 6.52
CA SER A 114 -6.41 2.47 5.93
C SER A 114 -7.33 1.26 5.66
N GLY A 115 -6.90 0.34 4.81
CA GLY A 115 -7.62 -0.89 4.53
C GLY A 115 -7.90 -1.72 5.79
N ALA A 116 -6.94 -1.75 6.73
CA ALA A 116 -7.08 -2.45 8.01
C ALA A 116 -8.20 -1.87 8.89
N VAL A 117 -8.27 -0.55 8.99
CA VAL A 117 -9.33 0.12 9.77
C VAL A 117 -10.68 -0.04 9.09
N LEU A 118 -10.77 0.07 7.77
CA LEU A 118 -12.01 -0.19 7.02
C LEU A 118 -12.52 -1.61 7.25
N ALA A 119 -11.62 -2.59 7.19
CA ALA A 119 -11.97 -4.00 7.43
C ALA A 119 -12.47 -4.24 8.87
N TRP A 120 -11.82 -3.60 9.85
CA TRP A 120 -12.24 -3.68 11.25
C TRP A 120 -13.63 -3.09 11.45
N GLU A 121 -13.87 -1.88 10.99
CA GLU A 121 -15.16 -1.20 11.12
C GLU A 121 -16.30 -1.95 10.41
N TRP A 122 -15.98 -2.64 9.31
CA TRP A 122 -16.95 -3.48 8.63
C TRP A 122 -17.27 -4.76 9.41
N ALA A 123 -16.25 -5.42 9.96
CA ALA A 123 -16.40 -6.71 10.62
C ALA A 123 -16.88 -6.60 12.08
N HIS A 124 -16.57 -5.50 12.78
CA HIS A 124 -16.77 -5.35 14.21
C HIS A 124 -17.59 -4.10 14.58
N ASN A 125 -18.32 -4.20 15.70
CA ASN A 125 -19.00 -3.07 16.37
C ASN A 125 -18.20 -2.58 17.59
N GLN A 126 -16.89 -2.56 17.50
CA GLN A 126 -15.99 -2.20 18.60
C GLN A 126 -14.98 -1.16 18.13
N PRO A 127 -14.40 -0.35 19.02
CA PRO A 127 -13.31 0.55 18.68
C PRO A 127 -12.18 -0.19 18.00
N THR A 128 -11.49 0.48 17.08
CA THR A 128 -10.30 -0.05 16.41
C THR A 128 -9.24 -0.44 17.45
N PRO A 129 -8.62 -1.62 17.35
CA PRO A 129 -7.51 -1.99 18.20
C PRO A 129 -6.30 -1.08 17.96
N TRP A 130 -5.54 -0.80 19.00
CA TRP A 130 -4.34 0.04 18.93
C TRP A 130 -3.39 -0.37 17.78
N LEU A 131 -3.22 -1.65 17.52
CA LEU A 131 -2.34 -2.15 16.46
C LEU A 131 -2.75 -1.60 15.08
N LEU A 132 -4.04 -1.64 14.77
CA LEU A 132 -4.55 -1.14 13.48
C LEU A 132 -4.50 0.39 13.40
N ASP A 133 -4.67 1.12 14.52
CA ASP A 133 -4.47 2.57 14.56
C ASP A 133 -3.02 2.94 14.20
N TYR A 134 -2.03 2.18 14.71
CA TYR A 134 -0.62 2.38 14.36
C TYR A 134 -0.28 1.99 12.93
N ILE A 135 -0.89 0.93 12.40
CA ILE A 135 -0.76 0.57 10.98
C ILE A 135 -1.31 1.69 10.10
N GLN A 136 -2.51 2.20 10.42
CA GLN A 136 -3.11 3.33 9.71
C GLN A 136 -2.25 4.59 9.77
N ASP A 137 -1.68 4.93 10.93
CA ASP A 137 -0.82 6.10 11.11
C ASP A 137 0.42 6.06 10.19
N LYS A 138 0.96 4.87 9.94
CA LYS A 138 2.00 4.64 8.94
C LYS A 138 1.46 4.68 7.52
N ASP A 139 0.37 3.99 7.25
CA ASP A 139 -0.14 3.81 5.90
C ASP A 139 -0.59 5.14 5.28
N LEU A 140 -1.28 5.97 6.06
CA LEU A 140 -1.65 7.34 5.70
C LEU A 140 -0.50 8.34 5.86
N TRP A 141 0.68 7.88 6.33
CA TRP A 141 1.89 8.69 6.55
C TRP A 141 1.71 9.88 7.48
N THR A 142 0.81 9.77 8.46
CA THR A 142 0.46 10.87 9.38
C THR A 142 1.43 11.00 10.55
N TRP A 143 1.92 9.89 11.11
CA TRP A 143 2.92 9.81 12.18
C TRP A 143 2.58 10.64 13.43
N VAL A 144 1.29 10.65 13.81
CA VAL A 144 0.79 11.44 14.95
C VAL A 144 0.74 10.64 16.26
N LEU A 145 0.79 9.32 16.18
CA LEU A 145 0.76 8.48 17.38
C LEU A 145 2.15 8.39 18.04
N PRO A 146 2.23 8.38 19.37
CA PRO A 146 3.52 8.26 20.10
C PRO A 146 4.26 6.97 19.68
N SER A 147 5.56 7.09 19.39
CA SER A 147 6.44 5.96 19.00
C SER A 147 5.94 5.17 17.78
N SER A 148 5.19 5.81 16.88
CA SER A 148 4.58 5.14 15.74
C SER A 148 5.62 4.58 14.78
N ARG A 149 6.70 5.30 14.52
CA ARG A 149 7.78 4.82 13.65
C ARG A 149 8.48 3.59 14.24
N GLU A 150 8.72 3.57 15.54
CA GLU A 150 9.31 2.44 16.26
C GLU A 150 8.40 1.22 16.20
N ILE A 151 7.14 1.37 16.56
CA ILE A 151 6.17 0.27 16.57
C ILE A 151 6.00 -0.33 15.17
N ASN A 152 5.87 0.51 14.15
CA ASN A 152 5.75 0.03 12.77
C ASN A 152 7.04 -0.59 12.22
N ALA A 153 8.22 -0.15 12.66
CA ALA A 153 9.48 -0.81 12.34
C ALA A 153 9.55 -2.22 12.95
N ALA A 154 9.09 -2.37 14.21
CA ALA A 154 9.00 -3.67 14.84
C ALA A 154 7.98 -4.58 14.14
N VAL A 155 6.76 -4.10 13.88
CA VAL A 155 5.73 -4.87 13.16
C VAL A 155 6.25 -5.37 11.80
N ALA A 156 6.98 -4.55 11.06
CA ALA A 156 7.56 -4.91 9.77
C ALA A 156 8.63 -6.01 9.84
N SER A 157 9.22 -6.24 11.03
CA SER A 157 10.22 -7.29 11.25
C SER A 157 9.62 -8.67 11.54
N TYR A 158 8.32 -8.73 11.79
CA TYR A 158 7.62 -9.96 12.10
C TYR A 158 6.93 -10.55 10.87
N PRO A 159 6.76 -11.88 10.81
CA PRO A 159 5.97 -12.50 9.76
C PRO A 159 4.48 -12.16 9.87
N PHE A 160 3.79 -12.21 8.75
CA PHE A 160 2.34 -12.08 8.68
C PHE A 160 1.66 -13.35 9.20
N ASP A 161 1.48 -13.42 10.51
CA ASP A 161 0.83 -14.51 11.23
C ASP A 161 -0.27 -13.98 12.16
N TYR A 162 -1.50 -14.49 12.00
CA TYR A 162 -2.67 -14.00 12.73
C TYR A 162 -2.56 -14.18 14.24
N HIS A 163 -2.03 -15.34 14.68
CA HIS A 163 -1.91 -15.64 16.10
C HIS A 163 -0.80 -14.82 16.74
N LEU A 164 0.31 -14.65 16.03
CA LEU A 164 1.42 -13.83 16.49
C LEU A 164 1.00 -12.37 16.65
N TRP A 165 0.32 -11.79 15.66
CA TRP A 165 -0.16 -10.41 15.72
C TRP A 165 -1.17 -10.19 16.86
N SER A 166 -1.97 -11.21 17.18
CA SER A 166 -2.90 -11.16 18.32
C SER A 166 -2.21 -11.14 19.69
N GLN A 167 -0.92 -11.47 19.74
CA GLN A 167 -0.12 -11.49 20.97
C GLN A 167 0.74 -10.24 21.15
N PHE A 168 0.79 -9.36 20.17
CA PHE A 168 1.60 -8.16 20.22
C PHE A 168 1.25 -7.25 21.40
N LYS A 169 2.29 -6.72 22.04
CA LYS A 169 2.17 -5.75 23.11
C LYS A 169 2.88 -4.46 22.71
N GLN A 170 2.16 -3.37 22.79
CA GLN A 170 2.62 -2.08 22.30
C GLN A 170 3.99 -1.69 22.87
N LYS A 171 4.22 -1.85 24.20
CA LYS A 171 5.50 -1.51 24.83
C LYS A 171 6.67 -2.38 24.38
N GLU A 172 6.42 -3.66 24.10
CA GLU A 172 7.44 -4.59 23.60
C GLU A 172 7.86 -4.18 22.19
N LEU A 173 6.88 -3.96 21.30
CA LEU A 173 7.16 -3.48 19.93
C LEU A 173 7.85 -2.10 19.92
N GLU A 174 7.48 -1.19 20.81
CA GLU A 174 8.15 0.10 20.92
C GLU A 174 9.65 -0.07 21.26
N GLN A 175 9.97 -0.95 22.22
CA GLN A 175 11.36 -1.19 22.62
C GLN A 175 12.18 -1.84 21.51
N GLU A 176 11.64 -2.87 20.86
CA GLU A 176 12.29 -3.55 19.74
C GLU A 176 12.47 -2.60 18.55
N GLY A 177 11.43 -1.85 18.23
CA GLY A 177 11.41 -0.94 17.10
C GLY A 177 12.44 0.17 17.18
N ARG A 178 12.83 0.63 18.38
CA ARG A 178 13.89 1.64 18.55
C ARG A 178 15.23 1.18 17.96
N ALA A 179 15.59 -0.09 18.13
CA ALA A 179 16.82 -0.63 17.58
C ALA A 179 16.72 -0.85 16.06
N ILE A 180 15.58 -1.38 15.61
CA ILE A 180 15.29 -1.62 14.20
C ILE A 180 15.27 -0.30 13.43
N LEU A 181 14.52 0.70 13.89
CA LEU A 181 14.42 2.01 13.27
C LEU A 181 15.78 2.72 13.18
N ARG A 182 16.62 2.61 14.22
CA ARG A 182 17.99 3.14 14.16
C ARG A 182 18.79 2.52 13.03
N TYR A 183 18.69 1.21 12.84
CA TYR A 183 19.39 0.51 11.76
C TYR A 183 18.78 0.84 10.38
N GLU A 184 17.46 0.90 10.28
CA GLU A 184 16.78 1.33 9.05
C GLU A 184 17.21 2.75 8.64
N ASN A 185 17.29 3.69 9.58
CA ASN A 185 17.73 5.05 9.30
C ASN A 185 19.17 5.10 8.76
N GLU A 186 20.07 4.26 9.28
CA GLU A 186 21.42 4.10 8.73
C GLU A 186 21.40 3.58 7.28
N LEU A 187 20.57 2.58 7.00
CA LEU A 187 20.40 2.06 5.63
C LEU A 187 19.81 3.11 4.70
N VAL A 188 18.77 3.80 5.14
CA VAL A 188 18.13 4.89 4.37
C VAL A 188 19.14 5.98 4.02
N ASN A 189 19.98 6.41 5.00
CA ASN A 189 21.02 7.40 4.75
C ASN A 189 22.04 6.93 3.71
N LYS A 190 22.50 5.68 3.81
CA LYS A 190 23.44 5.11 2.85
C LYS A 190 22.85 5.00 1.46
N LEU A 191 21.61 4.47 1.35
CA LEU A 191 20.94 4.32 0.06
C LEU A 191 20.60 5.69 -0.57
N ALA A 192 20.13 6.64 0.22
CA ALA A 192 19.84 7.99 -0.27
C ALA A 192 21.10 8.71 -0.79
N ALA A 193 22.28 8.45 -0.17
CA ALA A 193 23.55 9.03 -0.64
C ALA A 193 24.03 8.47 -2.00
N GLU A 194 23.51 7.33 -2.44
CA GLU A 194 23.79 6.75 -3.76
C GLU A 194 22.85 7.31 -4.86
N ALA A 195 21.89 8.17 -4.51
CA ALA A 195 20.95 8.74 -5.46
C ALA A 195 21.68 9.63 -6.49
N ILE A 196 21.27 9.52 -7.75
CA ILE A 196 21.71 10.36 -8.86
C ILE A 196 20.56 11.19 -9.37
N LEU A 197 20.82 12.38 -9.90
CA LEU A 197 19.81 13.19 -10.56
C LEU A 197 19.55 12.67 -11.97
N VAL A 198 18.30 12.48 -12.31
CA VAL A 198 17.85 12.02 -13.62
C VAL A 198 16.73 12.93 -14.13
N ASP A 199 16.62 13.07 -15.45
CA ASP A 199 15.41 13.62 -16.05
C ASP A 199 14.35 12.50 -16.09
N PHE A 200 13.26 12.69 -15.36
CA PHE A 200 12.19 11.74 -15.31
C PHE A 200 10.85 12.47 -15.49
N HIS A 201 10.15 12.14 -16.55
CA HIS A 201 8.86 12.76 -16.90
C HIS A 201 8.94 14.30 -16.94
N GLY A 202 10.05 14.84 -17.48
CA GLY A 202 10.27 16.28 -17.65
C GLY A 202 10.69 17.03 -16.37
N ALA A 203 11.05 16.33 -15.31
CA ALA A 203 11.60 16.92 -14.11
C ALA A 203 12.95 16.28 -13.75
N VAL A 204 13.89 17.09 -13.25
CA VAL A 204 15.16 16.60 -12.72
C VAL A 204 14.97 16.20 -11.26
N VAL A 205 15.07 14.90 -10.99
CA VAL A 205 14.74 14.31 -9.69
C VAL A 205 15.78 13.27 -9.26
N PRO A 206 15.95 13.04 -7.95
CA PRO A 206 16.82 11.98 -7.47
C PRO A 206 16.23 10.61 -7.77
N SER A 207 17.10 9.72 -8.23
CA SER A 207 16.79 8.33 -8.53
C SER A 207 17.80 7.41 -7.89
N VAL A 208 17.34 6.33 -7.25
CA VAL A 208 18.20 5.35 -6.60
C VAL A 208 17.66 3.94 -6.79
N HIS A 209 18.59 2.98 -6.91
CA HIS A 209 18.24 1.56 -6.90
C HIS A 209 17.92 1.09 -5.49
N SER A 210 16.68 0.69 -5.25
CA SER A 210 16.31 0.00 -4.00
C SER A 210 15.02 -0.79 -4.16
N ALA A 211 15.04 -2.03 -3.69
CA ALA A 211 13.84 -2.87 -3.58
C ALA A 211 13.18 -2.79 -2.19
N VAL A 212 13.81 -2.10 -1.23
CA VAL A 212 13.36 -2.02 0.17
C VAL A 212 13.39 -0.58 0.67
N LEU A 213 12.68 -0.30 1.76
CA LEU A 213 12.64 1.01 2.42
C LEU A 213 12.27 2.18 1.48
N THR A 214 11.53 1.89 0.41
CA THR A 214 11.22 2.88 -0.63
C THR A 214 10.43 4.08 -0.09
N SER A 215 9.58 3.89 0.93
CA SER A 215 8.86 5.00 1.54
C SER A 215 9.78 5.91 2.36
N GLN A 216 10.65 5.32 3.17
CA GLN A 216 11.62 6.06 4.00
C GLN A 216 12.68 6.77 3.16
N ILE A 217 13.23 6.09 2.14
CA ILE A 217 14.14 6.70 1.17
C ILE A 217 13.43 7.83 0.43
N GLY A 218 12.18 7.59 0.04
CA GLY A 218 11.36 8.57 -0.65
C GLY A 218 11.07 9.82 0.18
N GLU A 219 10.72 9.68 1.46
CA GLU A 219 10.54 10.79 2.39
C GLU A 219 11.81 11.66 2.46
N ARG A 220 12.98 11.02 2.56
CA ARG A 220 14.26 11.74 2.63
C ARG A 220 14.61 12.46 1.32
N LEU A 221 14.49 11.78 0.18
CA LEU A 221 14.89 12.33 -1.11
C LEU A 221 13.92 13.38 -1.66
N SER A 222 12.62 13.27 -1.35
CA SER A 222 11.62 14.24 -1.81
C SER A 222 11.59 15.53 -0.99
N ALA A 223 12.34 15.62 0.12
CA ALA A 223 12.36 16.82 0.96
C ALA A 223 12.79 18.10 0.19
N GLU A 224 13.73 17.96 -0.75
CA GLU A 224 14.29 19.09 -1.52
C GLU A 224 13.96 19.01 -3.02
N HIS A 225 13.17 18.02 -3.44
CA HIS A 225 12.84 17.77 -4.83
C HIS A 225 11.33 17.65 -5.04
N PRO A 226 10.81 17.92 -6.26
CA PRO A 226 9.38 17.79 -6.54
C PRO A 226 8.85 16.39 -6.30
N PHE A 227 9.65 15.37 -6.57
CA PHE A 227 9.46 13.96 -6.24
C PHE A 227 10.79 13.20 -6.37
N CYS A 228 10.80 11.93 -6.04
CA CYS A 228 11.95 11.05 -6.24
C CYS A 228 11.50 9.67 -6.76
N VAL A 229 12.47 8.93 -7.30
CA VAL A 229 12.21 7.64 -7.95
C VAL A 229 13.14 6.56 -7.36
N MET A 230 12.57 5.55 -6.76
CA MET A 230 13.26 4.30 -6.43
C MET A 230 12.91 3.26 -7.48
N TRP A 231 13.87 2.42 -7.85
CA TRP A 231 13.63 1.37 -8.82
C TRP A 231 14.39 0.10 -8.49
N HIS A 232 13.87 -1.03 -8.94
CA HIS A 232 14.57 -2.32 -8.91
C HIS A 232 14.07 -3.24 -10.01
N ASP A 233 14.92 -4.18 -10.40
CA ASP A 233 14.59 -5.17 -11.42
C ASP A 233 14.26 -6.51 -10.76
N ARG A 234 13.17 -7.14 -11.22
CA ARG A 234 12.75 -8.47 -10.80
C ARG A 234 11.93 -9.14 -11.89
N ASP A 235 12.18 -10.42 -12.14
CA ASP A 235 11.40 -11.26 -13.05
C ASP A 235 11.22 -10.64 -14.46
N GLY A 236 12.29 -10.06 -15.04
CA GLY A 236 12.28 -9.42 -16.35
C GLY A 236 11.49 -8.12 -16.42
N ARG A 237 11.20 -7.50 -15.29
CA ARG A 237 10.51 -6.21 -15.19
C ARG A 237 11.29 -5.25 -14.31
N ARG A 238 11.22 -3.95 -14.64
CA ARG A 238 11.64 -2.88 -13.75
C ARG A 238 10.43 -2.31 -13.03
N TYR A 239 10.50 -2.28 -11.72
CA TYR A 239 9.51 -1.68 -10.83
C TYR A 239 9.99 -0.30 -10.43
N TYR A 240 9.10 0.67 -10.52
CA TYR A 240 9.32 2.05 -10.09
C TYR A 240 8.42 2.38 -8.92
N SER A 241 9.02 2.95 -7.87
CA SER A 241 8.32 3.52 -6.72
C SER A 241 8.62 5.01 -6.66
N MET A 242 7.60 5.83 -6.64
CA MET A 242 7.74 7.28 -6.59
C MET A 242 7.17 7.83 -5.31
N ARG A 243 7.83 8.86 -4.78
CA ARG A 243 7.35 9.60 -3.61
C ARG A 243 7.51 11.09 -3.85
N SER A 244 6.51 11.85 -3.42
CA SER A 244 6.54 13.31 -3.33
C SER A 244 6.10 13.75 -1.93
N ARG A 245 6.46 14.97 -1.56
CA ARG A 245 5.97 15.58 -0.31
C ARG A 245 4.55 16.11 -0.48
N GLU A 246 3.91 16.43 0.62
CA GLU A 246 2.66 17.19 0.64
C GLU A 246 2.83 18.51 -0.18
N ASN A 247 1.88 18.82 -1.03
CA ASN A 247 1.95 19.90 -2.03
C ASN A 247 3.04 19.72 -3.12
N GLY A 248 3.63 18.53 -3.24
CA GLY A 248 4.54 18.17 -4.32
C GLY A 248 3.80 17.66 -5.57
N THR A 249 4.56 17.05 -6.47
CA THR A 249 4.03 16.47 -7.72
C THR A 249 3.04 15.33 -7.42
N ASP A 250 1.95 15.25 -8.17
CA ASP A 250 1.05 14.09 -8.18
C ASP A 250 1.73 12.91 -8.89
N VAL A 251 2.40 12.08 -8.10
CA VAL A 251 3.07 10.87 -8.62
C VAL A 251 2.08 9.76 -8.98
N GLY A 252 0.84 9.82 -8.47
CA GLY A 252 -0.25 8.92 -8.86
C GLY A 252 -0.65 9.13 -10.31
N ALA A 253 -0.74 10.37 -10.76
CA ALA A 253 -1.00 10.72 -12.15
C ALA A 253 0.14 10.23 -13.07
N ILE A 254 1.40 10.41 -12.65
CA ILE A 254 2.57 9.89 -13.39
C ILE A 254 2.49 8.36 -13.49
N ALA A 255 2.29 7.66 -12.37
CA ALA A 255 2.20 6.20 -12.37
C ALA A 255 1.08 5.70 -13.30
N THR A 256 -0.07 6.33 -13.27
CA THR A 256 -1.24 5.99 -14.10
C THR A 256 -0.92 6.11 -15.59
N SER A 257 -0.12 7.11 -16.02
CA SER A 257 0.30 7.26 -17.42
C SER A 257 1.17 6.10 -17.93
N PHE A 258 1.78 5.34 -17.02
CA PHE A 258 2.55 4.13 -17.30
C PHE A 258 1.81 2.83 -16.97
N GLY A 259 0.50 2.89 -16.73
CA GLY A 259 -0.32 1.73 -16.40
C GLY A 259 -0.20 1.24 -14.96
N GLY A 260 0.36 2.07 -14.08
CA GLY A 260 0.42 1.84 -12.65
C GLY A 260 -0.66 2.59 -11.86
N GLY A 261 -0.40 2.90 -10.60
CA GLY A 261 -1.34 3.62 -9.74
C GLY A 261 -0.80 3.86 -8.34
N GLY A 262 -1.68 4.28 -7.43
CA GLY A 262 -1.39 4.58 -6.04
C GLY A 262 -2.09 5.86 -5.56
N HIS A 263 -1.47 6.50 -4.57
CA HIS A 263 -1.90 7.76 -4.00
C HIS A 263 -1.19 8.94 -4.66
N THR A 264 -1.67 10.16 -4.41
CA THR A 264 -1.09 11.40 -4.94
C THR A 264 0.41 11.53 -4.63
N HIS A 265 0.85 11.13 -3.44
CA HIS A 265 2.23 11.28 -2.99
C HIS A 265 3.02 9.97 -2.86
N ALA A 266 2.40 8.83 -3.16
CA ALA A 266 3.03 7.51 -3.11
C ALA A 266 2.41 6.60 -4.17
N ALA A 267 3.15 6.35 -5.25
CA ALA A 267 2.66 5.58 -6.38
C ALA A 267 3.78 4.78 -7.04
N GLY A 268 3.40 3.84 -7.88
CA GLY A 268 4.36 3.03 -8.61
C GLY A 268 3.79 2.40 -9.87
N PHE A 269 4.69 1.95 -10.72
CA PHE A 269 4.36 1.20 -11.93
C PHE A 269 5.49 0.23 -12.27
N SER A 270 5.27 -0.65 -13.21
CA SER A 270 6.32 -1.53 -13.72
C SER A 270 6.28 -1.66 -15.22
N VAL A 271 7.46 -1.84 -15.82
CA VAL A 271 7.62 -2.05 -17.25
C VAL A 271 8.39 -3.34 -17.52
N ALA A 272 8.07 -4.02 -18.62
CA ALA A 272 8.86 -5.14 -19.08
C ALA A 272 10.23 -4.65 -19.56
N LEU A 273 11.27 -5.39 -19.24
CA LEU A 273 12.60 -5.19 -19.81
C LEU A 273 12.71 -5.96 -21.12
N GLY A 274 13.46 -5.41 -22.08
CA GLY A 274 13.86 -6.13 -23.27
C GLY A 274 14.73 -7.34 -22.95
N PRO A 275 14.92 -8.25 -23.90
CA PRO A 275 15.74 -9.46 -23.69
C PRO A 275 17.21 -9.17 -23.28
N ASP A 276 17.71 -7.99 -23.62
CA ASP A 276 19.02 -7.46 -23.28
C ASP A 276 19.02 -6.59 -22.00
N GLY A 277 17.90 -6.53 -21.28
CA GLY A 277 17.69 -5.66 -20.12
C GLY A 277 17.40 -4.20 -20.46
N SER A 278 17.16 -3.88 -21.73
CA SER A 278 16.82 -2.50 -22.16
C SER A 278 15.47 -2.06 -21.62
N LEU A 279 15.35 -0.75 -21.37
CA LEU A 279 14.08 -0.10 -21.07
C LEU A 279 13.34 0.27 -22.35
N PRO A 280 11.99 0.39 -22.30
CA PRO A 280 11.23 1.02 -23.38
C PRO A 280 11.74 2.45 -23.68
N ASP A 281 11.69 2.87 -24.95
CA ASP A 281 12.27 4.14 -25.40
C ASP A 281 11.80 5.38 -24.62
N ASN A 282 10.54 5.39 -24.18
CA ASN A 282 9.96 6.46 -23.37
C ASN A 282 10.44 6.51 -21.91
N LEU A 283 11.21 5.50 -21.49
CA LEU A 283 11.83 5.41 -20.14
C LEU A 283 13.34 5.22 -20.23
N ALA A 284 13.89 5.08 -21.45
CA ALA A 284 15.32 5.06 -21.68
C ALA A 284 15.86 6.44 -21.29
N LEU A 285 16.59 6.51 -20.16
CA LEU A 285 17.32 7.73 -19.80
C LEU A 285 18.30 8.06 -20.91
N PRO A 286 18.32 9.30 -21.44
CA PRO A 286 19.34 9.69 -22.40
C PRO A 286 20.71 9.43 -21.79
N ARG A 287 21.56 8.67 -22.45
CA ARG A 287 22.93 8.32 -21.97
C ARG A 287 23.80 9.56 -21.68
N SER A 288 23.37 10.75 -22.08
CA SER A 288 24.07 12.03 -21.93
C SER A 288 23.75 12.80 -20.65
N PHE A 289 22.80 12.36 -19.80
CA PHE A 289 22.39 13.08 -18.59
C PHE A 289 22.66 12.29 -17.31
N ILE A 290 23.82 11.68 -17.22
CA ILE A 290 24.35 11.27 -15.91
C ILE A 290 25.20 12.45 -15.42
N ASP A 291 24.60 13.48 -14.89
CA ASP A 291 25.31 14.42 -14.03
C ASP A 291 25.65 13.66 -12.73
N ARG A 292 26.88 13.16 -12.65
CA ARG A 292 27.40 12.44 -11.49
C ARG A 292 27.68 13.37 -10.30
N ARG A 293 26.94 14.44 -10.15
CA ARG A 293 26.96 15.21 -8.92
C ARG A 293 26.19 14.41 -7.87
N ARG A 294 26.95 13.65 -7.07
CA ARG A 294 26.45 13.08 -5.83
C ARG A 294 25.79 14.21 -5.04
N LEU A 295 24.59 13.96 -4.48
CA LEU A 295 24.02 14.88 -3.52
C LEU A 295 25.06 15.12 -2.41
N PRO A 296 25.26 16.36 -1.96
CA PRO A 296 26.24 16.64 -0.92
C PRO A 296 25.93 15.80 0.31
N SER A 297 26.94 15.08 0.80
CA SER A 297 26.88 14.39 2.09
C SER A 297 26.62 15.41 3.18
N GLN A 298 25.46 15.36 3.80
CA GLN A 298 25.13 16.10 5.02
C GLN A 298 25.64 15.35 6.25
#